data_5e37b1d54bb5416330dde92cac4ac10f
#
_entry.id   5e37b1d54bb5416330dde92cac4ac10f
#
_cell.length_a   1.000
_cell.length_b   1.000
_cell.length_c   1.000
_cell.angle_alpha   90.00
_cell.angle_beta   90.00
_cell.angle_gamma   90.00
#
_symmetry.space_group_name_H-M   'P 1'
#
loop_
_entity.id
_entity.type
_entity.pdbx_description
1 polymer ?
#
loop_
_entity_poly.entity_id
_entity_poly.type
_entity_poly.pdbx_seq_one_letter_code
_entity_poly.pdbx_strand_id
1 'polypeptide(L)'
;VYFTPALATMDLRPLCFSGTPYLLIELPVTHHPSGIEETLFAVQQQGCTPILAHVERYPYVTEDPTLLYRWVSGGALAQINAAGLIRGGHSAKVMARYIKWNLVHLLATDAHNLEHRTVNLREGYAALPGDTAARFRRNGIQVFLGQDLDPGEPIEPRYRFGRWV
;
A
#
# COMPACT_ATOMS: atom_id res chain seq x y z
N VAL A 1 11.40 4.64 -2.20
CA VAL A 1 12.16 5.53 -1.28
C VAL A 1 11.70 5.34 0.14
N TYR A 2 12.55 5.65 1.12
CA TYR A 2 12.13 5.72 2.53
C TYR A 2 11.42 7.05 2.80
N PHE A 3 10.40 6.99 3.65
CA PHE A 3 9.69 8.19 4.10
C PHE A 3 10.63 9.16 4.83
N THR A 4 10.56 10.40 4.43
CA THR A 4 11.17 11.55 5.12
C THR A 4 10.33 12.80 4.83
N PRO A 5 10.20 13.75 5.78
CA PRO A 5 9.53 15.03 5.52
C PRO A 5 10.12 15.82 4.34
N ALA A 6 11.39 15.57 3.99
CA ALA A 6 12.04 16.21 2.82
C ALA A 6 11.35 15.87 1.48
N LEU A 7 10.58 14.77 1.39
CA LEU A 7 9.78 14.45 0.20
C LEU A 7 8.80 15.58 -0.16
N ALA A 8 8.40 16.41 0.80
CA ALA A 8 7.53 17.55 0.55
C ALA A 8 8.16 18.65 -0.31
N THR A 9 9.50 18.73 -0.38
CA THR A 9 10.22 19.87 -1.01
C THR A 9 11.27 19.47 -2.04
N MET A 10 11.63 18.20 -2.15
CA MET A 10 12.61 17.72 -3.12
C MET A 10 11.96 17.42 -4.48
N ASP A 11 12.75 17.41 -5.56
CA ASP A 11 12.26 16.93 -6.86
C ASP A 11 12.01 15.43 -6.82
N LEU A 12 10.74 15.03 -6.96
CA LEU A 12 10.30 13.63 -6.85
C LEU A 12 10.34 12.86 -8.18
N ARG A 13 10.43 13.54 -9.32
CA ARG A 13 10.37 12.88 -10.63
C ARG A 13 11.42 11.78 -10.82
N PRO A 14 12.70 11.97 -10.39
CA PRO A 14 13.72 10.92 -10.51
C PRO A 14 13.46 9.71 -9.59
N LEU A 15 12.58 9.85 -8.60
CA LEU A 15 12.26 8.82 -7.61
C LEU A 15 11.00 8.03 -7.96
N CYS A 16 10.18 8.53 -8.89
CA CYS A 16 9.01 7.82 -9.41
C CYS A 16 9.43 6.64 -10.28
N PHE A 17 8.54 5.68 -10.46
CA PHE A 17 8.73 4.65 -11.48
C PHE A 17 8.91 5.32 -12.85
N SER A 18 9.92 4.89 -13.60
CA SER A 18 10.32 5.54 -14.85
C SER A 18 9.14 5.81 -15.79
N GLY A 19 8.94 7.08 -16.15
CA GLY A 19 7.88 7.49 -17.05
C GLY A 19 6.46 7.51 -16.45
N THR A 20 6.33 7.37 -15.13
CA THR A 20 5.03 7.35 -14.44
C THR A 20 4.96 8.40 -13.32
N PRO A 21 3.75 8.77 -12.84
CA PRO A 21 3.60 9.64 -11.66
C PRO A 21 3.69 8.88 -10.33
N TYR A 22 3.92 7.57 -10.32
CA TYR A 22 3.82 6.74 -9.12
C TYR A 22 5.13 6.68 -8.34
N LEU A 23 5.04 7.03 -7.05
CA LEU A 23 6.16 7.04 -6.10
C LEU A 23 5.95 6.00 -5.01
N LEU A 24 6.79 4.96 -4.96
CA LEU A 24 6.75 3.96 -3.89
C LEU A 24 7.45 4.51 -2.65
N ILE A 25 6.71 4.60 -1.53
CA ILE A 25 7.19 5.12 -0.25
C ILE A 25 7.12 4.02 0.81
N GLU A 26 8.24 3.71 1.43
CA GLU A 26 8.32 2.82 2.60
C GLU A 26 8.34 3.66 3.88
N LEU A 27 7.42 3.37 4.82
CA LEU A 27 7.33 4.06 6.10
C LEU A 27 8.24 3.39 7.15
N PRO A 28 8.63 4.11 8.22
CA PRO A 28 9.31 3.51 9.36
C PRO A 28 8.46 2.39 9.99
N VAL A 29 9.07 1.22 10.21
CA VAL A 29 8.35 0.07 10.81
C VAL A 29 8.15 0.25 12.31
N THR A 30 9.07 0.92 12.99
CA THR A 30 9.14 0.97 14.45
C THR A 30 8.27 2.05 15.08
N HIS A 31 7.84 3.05 14.32
CA HIS A 31 7.04 4.17 14.84
C HIS A 31 6.23 4.83 13.74
N HIS A 32 5.08 5.38 14.11
CA HIS A 32 4.27 6.22 13.23
C HIS A 32 5.04 7.53 12.94
N PRO A 33 5.33 7.84 11.67
CA PRO A 33 6.06 9.07 11.33
C PRO A 33 5.17 10.31 11.54
N SER A 34 5.72 11.35 12.16
CA SER A 34 5.04 12.64 12.25
C SER A 34 5.01 13.34 10.90
N GLY A 35 3.92 14.10 10.63
CA GLY A 35 3.78 14.90 9.41
C GLY A 35 3.57 14.06 8.14
N ILE A 36 3.09 12.82 8.28
CA ILE A 36 2.90 11.95 7.13
C ILE A 36 1.79 12.47 6.20
N GLU A 37 0.67 12.93 6.75
CA GLU A 37 -0.46 13.44 5.97
C GLU A 37 -0.03 14.67 5.15
N GLU A 38 0.65 15.61 5.77
CA GLU A 38 1.17 16.82 5.12
C GLU A 38 2.20 16.47 4.03
N THR A 39 3.07 15.48 4.31
CA THR A 39 4.08 15.05 3.32
C THR A 39 3.41 14.35 2.14
N LEU A 40 2.45 13.45 2.36
CA LEU A 40 1.72 12.79 1.28
C LEU A 40 0.94 13.78 0.42
N PHE A 41 0.31 14.77 1.05
CA PHE A 41 -0.37 15.85 0.34
C PHE A 41 0.62 16.65 -0.53
N ALA A 42 1.78 17.04 0.02
CA ALA A 42 2.81 17.78 -0.73
C ALA A 42 3.38 16.95 -1.90
N VAL A 43 3.52 15.63 -1.76
CA VAL A 43 3.90 14.71 -2.84
C VAL A 43 2.88 14.78 -3.98
N GLN A 44 1.59 14.77 -3.65
CA GLN A 44 0.51 14.85 -4.64
C GLN A 44 0.45 16.21 -5.34
N GLN A 45 0.70 17.32 -4.61
CA GLN A 45 0.78 18.64 -5.20
C GLN A 45 1.92 18.79 -6.26
N GLN A 46 2.91 17.92 -6.19
CA GLN A 46 3.99 17.84 -7.20
C GLN A 46 3.61 16.94 -8.40
N GLY A 47 2.35 16.44 -8.46
CA GLY A 47 1.87 15.57 -9.52
C GLY A 47 2.31 14.10 -9.37
N CYS A 48 2.74 13.70 -8.18
CA CYS A 48 3.12 12.32 -7.88
C CYS A 48 2.00 11.62 -7.09
N THR A 49 1.72 10.36 -7.42
CA THR A 49 0.79 9.52 -6.66
C THR A 49 1.58 8.62 -5.71
N PRO A 50 1.47 8.82 -4.39
CA PRO A 50 2.19 8.00 -3.42
C PRO A 50 1.59 6.59 -3.35
N ILE A 51 2.46 5.57 -3.37
CA ILE A 51 2.13 4.17 -3.09
C ILE A 51 2.82 3.79 -1.79
N LEU A 52 2.05 3.49 -0.74
CA LEU A 52 2.60 3.02 0.54
C LEU A 52 2.95 1.54 0.44
N ALA A 53 4.24 1.22 0.66
CA ALA A 53 4.76 -0.14 0.55
C ALA A 53 4.30 -1.01 1.72
N HIS A 54 3.98 -2.30 1.46
CA HIS A 54 3.74 -3.38 2.42
C HIS A 54 3.08 -2.95 3.75
N VAL A 55 1.91 -2.28 3.63
CA VAL A 55 1.23 -1.62 4.76
C VAL A 55 0.84 -2.57 5.91
N GLU A 56 0.76 -3.87 5.66
CA GLU A 56 0.52 -4.90 6.66
C GLU A 56 1.71 -5.12 7.62
N ARG A 57 2.88 -4.53 7.32
CA ARG A 57 4.09 -4.67 8.14
C ARG A 57 4.25 -3.58 9.21
N TYR A 58 3.40 -2.56 9.19
CA TYR A 58 3.46 -1.47 10.18
C TYR A 58 2.58 -1.79 11.39
N PRO A 59 3.15 -2.05 12.59
CA PRO A 59 2.38 -2.38 13.79
C PRO A 59 1.33 -1.33 14.12
N TYR A 60 1.70 -0.04 14.06
CA TYR A 60 0.79 1.07 14.33
C TYR A 60 -0.42 1.13 13.36
N VAL A 61 -0.27 0.73 12.10
CA VAL A 61 -1.39 0.61 11.15
C VAL A 61 -2.27 -0.61 11.46
N THR A 62 -1.65 -1.70 11.95
CA THR A 62 -2.41 -2.90 12.35
C THR A 62 -3.22 -2.65 13.62
N GLU A 63 -2.69 -1.87 14.55
CA GLU A 63 -3.33 -1.45 15.79
C GLU A 63 -4.43 -0.41 15.55
N ASP A 64 -4.17 0.56 14.67
CA ASP A 64 -5.13 1.59 14.26
C ASP A 64 -5.24 1.71 12.72
N PRO A 65 -6.11 0.93 12.08
CA PRO A 65 -6.30 0.99 10.63
C PRO A 65 -6.96 2.28 10.13
N THR A 66 -7.43 3.15 11.02
CA THR A 66 -7.93 4.48 10.61
C THR A 66 -6.81 5.37 10.08
N LEU A 67 -5.55 5.12 10.47
CA LEU A 67 -4.39 5.77 9.88
C LEU A 67 -4.33 5.49 8.37
N LEU A 68 -4.39 4.21 7.97
CA LEU A 68 -4.37 3.84 6.56
C LEU A 68 -5.58 4.38 5.81
N TYR A 69 -6.77 4.36 6.45
CA TYR A 69 -7.97 4.95 5.89
C TYR A 69 -7.78 6.45 5.57
N ARG A 70 -7.22 7.24 6.51
CA ARG A 70 -6.95 8.66 6.27
C ARG A 70 -6.00 8.89 5.10
N TRP A 71 -4.92 8.11 5.01
CA TRP A 71 -3.94 8.26 3.93
C TRP A 71 -4.52 7.88 2.57
N VAL A 72 -5.30 6.80 2.52
CA VAL A 72 -5.97 6.35 1.28
C VAL A 72 -7.08 7.32 0.88
N SER A 73 -7.89 7.80 1.83
CA SER A 73 -8.90 8.83 1.57
C SER A 73 -8.27 10.16 1.10
N GLY A 74 -7.03 10.43 1.50
CA GLY A 74 -6.22 11.55 1.01
C GLY A 74 -5.58 11.30 -0.36
N GLY A 75 -5.85 10.16 -1.03
CA GLY A 75 -5.37 9.86 -2.39
C GLY A 75 -4.11 9.00 -2.48
N ALA A 76 -3.58 8.49 -1.36
CA ALA A 76 -2.49 7.53 -1.41
C ALA A 76 -3.00 6.14 -1.84
N LEU A 77 -2.22 5.43 -2.63
CA LEU A 77 -2.39 4.01 -2.87
C LEU A 77 -1.65 3.20 -1.81
N ALA A 78 -2.06 1.96 -1.60
CA ALA A 78 -1.38 1.05 -0.69
C ALA A 78 -1.16 -0.33 -1.31
N GLN A 79 -0.01 -0.92 -0.97
CA GLN A 79 0.44 -2.20 -1.48
C GLN A 79 0.62 -3.17 -0.31
N ILE A 80 0.25 -4.43 -0.52
CA ILE A 80 0.50 -5.56 0.39
C ILE A 80 1.44 -6.59 -0.24
N ASN A 81 2.12 -7.37 0.60
CA ASN A 81 3.07 -8.38 0.15
C ASN A 81 2.44 -9.77 -0.02
N ALA A 82 2.74 -10.42 -1.15
CA ALA A 82 2.30 -11.78 -1.47
C ALA A 82 2.70 -12.80 -0.39
N ALA A 83 3.90 -12.72 0.13
CA ALA A 83 4.42 -13.64 1.14
C ALA A 83 3.54 -13.72 2.40
N GLY A 84 2.92 -12.61 2.82
CA GLY A 84 2.02 -12.58 3.97
C GLY A 84 0.70 -13.30 3.72
N LEU A 85 0.16 -13.20 2.51
CA LEU A 85 -1.04 -13.92 2.08
C LEU A 85 -0.78 -15.43 2.00
N ILE A 86 0.33 -15.83 1.37
CA ILE A 86 0.71 -17.24 1.16
C ILE A 86 0.93 -17.95 2.50
N ARG A 87 1.64 -17.30 3.44
CA ARG A 87 1.87 -17.87 4.78
C ARG A 87 0.62 -17.99 5.61
N GLY A 88 -0.40 -17.19 5.33
CA GLY A 88 -1.63 -17.20 6.12
C GLY A 88 -1.46 -16.57 7.53
N GLY A 89 -2.28 -17.05 8.47
CA GLY A 89 -2.20 -16.62 9.87
C GLY A 89 -2.68 -15.18 10.12
N HIS A 90 -2.02 -14.48 11.06
CA HIS A 90 -2.40 -13.12 11.48
C HIS A 90 -2.28 -12.10 10.34
N SER A 91 -1.18 -12.12 9.61
CA SER A 91 -0.92 -11.20 8.51
C SER A 91 -2.00 -11.31 7.41
N ALA A 92 -2.36 -12.52 7.00
CA ALA A 92 -3.42 -12.71 6.01
C ALA A 92 -4.79 -12.20 6.51
N LYS A 93 -5.09 -12.35 7.81
CA LYS A 93 -6.34 -11.82 8.41
C LYS A 93 -6.35 -10.28 8.41
N VAL A 94 -5.21 -9.64 8.67
CA VAL A 94 -5.05 -8.19 8.58
C VAL A 94 -5.28 -7.72 7.14
N MET A 95 -4.58 -8.32 6.17
CA MET A 95 -4.73 -7.99 4.76
C MET A 95 -6.15 -8.21 4.24
N ALA A 96 -6.84 -9.29 4.66
CA ALA A 96 -8.23 -9.55 4.29
C ALA A 96 -9.17 -8.41 4.77
N ARG A 97 -8.92 -7.84 5.95
CA ARG A 97 -9.66 -6.65 6.43
C ARG A 97 -9.37 -5.43 5.59
N TYR A 98 -8.10 -5.16 5.27
CA TYR A 98 -7.72 -4.04 4.41
C TYR A 98 -8.34 -4.14 3.02
N ILE A 99 -8.39 -5.35 2.43
CA ILE A 99 -9.08 -5.62 1.17
C ILE A 99 -10.57 -5.34 1.28
N LYS A 100 -11.22 -5.83 2.35
CA LYS A 100 -12.66 -5.61 2.61
C LYS A 100 -12.99 -4.12 2.73
N TRP A 101 -12.12 -3.33 3.35
CA TRP A 101 -12.30 -1.88 3.52
C TRP A 101 -11.82 -1.07 2.30
N ASN A 102 -11.39 -1.72 1.24
CA ASN A 102 -10.80 -1.08 0.06
C ASN A 102 -9.65 -0.12 0.39
N LEU A 103 -8.80 -0.52 1.35
CA LEU A 103 -7.64 0.24 1.79
C LEU A 103 -6.33 -0.21 1.11
N VAL A 104 -6.39 -1.23 0.25
CA VAL A 104 -5.22 -1.76 -0.47
C VAL A 104 -5.57 -2.05 -1.93
N HIS A 105 -4.65 -1.75 -2.81
CA HIS A 105 -4.89 -1.64 -4.25
C HIS A 105 -3.94 -2.48 -5.08
N LEU A 106 -2.78 -2.84 -4.52
CA LEU A 106 -1.67 -3.47 -5.23
C LEU A 106 -1.14 -4.67 -4.43
N LEU A 107 -0.67 -5.68 -5.17
CA LEU A 107 0.08 -6.81 -4.64
C LEU A 107 1.50 -6.78 -5.19
N ALA A 108 2.50 -6.93 -4.33
CA ALA A 108 3.89 -7.05 -4.74
C ALA A 108 4.60 -8.20 -4.02
N THR A 109 5.78 -8.55 -4.47
CA THR A 109 6.60 -9.61 -3.87
C THR A 109 7.52 -9.10 -2.77
N ASP A 110 7.96 -7.84 -2.90
CA ASP A 110 9.03 -7.29 -2.08
C ASP A 110 10.29 -8.18 -2.16
N ALA A 111 10.55 -8.73 -3.37
CA ALA A 111 11.64 -9.67 -3.60
C ALA A 111 13.00 -8.97 -3.49
N HIS A 112 13.93 -9.58 -2.73
CA HIS A 112 15.27 -9.07 -2.52
C HIS A 112 16.35 -10.12 -2.82
N ASN A 113 15.98 -11.39 -2.91
CA ASN A 113 16.88 -12.50 -3.20
C ASN A 113 16.08 -13.71 -3.76
N LEU A 114 16.80 -14.76 -4.14
CA LEU A 114 16.21 -15.95 -4.76
C LEU A 114 15.86 -17.06 -3.75
N GLU A 115 16.20 -16.90 -2.46
CA GLU A 115 16.04 -17.96 -1.45
C GLU A 115 14.93 -17.65 -0.44
N HIS A 116 14.97 -16.48 0.20
CA HIS A 116 14.07 -16.14 1.31
C HIS A 116 12.98 -15.13 0.97
N ARG A 117 13.31 -14.17 0.10
CA ARG A 117 12.35 -13.13 -0.39
C ARG A 117 12.27 -13.22 -1.90
N THR A 118 11.66 -14.32 -2.35
CA THR A 118 11.60 -14.72 -3.76
C THR A 118 10.45 -14.05 -4.50
N VAL A 119 10.46 -14.17 -5.83
CA VAL A 119 9.36 -13.74 -6.70
C VAL A 119 8.22 -14.77 -6.58
N ASN A 120 7.20 -14.45 -5.77
CA ASN A 120 6.05 -15.31 -5.47
C ASN A 120 4.71 -14.65 -5.83
N LEU A 121 4.71 -13.78 -6.85
CA LEU A 121 3.54 -12.99 -7.21
C LEU A 121 2.37 -13.86 -7.72
N ARG A 122 2.68 -14.94 -8.45
CA ARG A 122 1.68 -15.88 -8.97
C ARG A 122 0.90 -16.56 -7.85
N GLU A 123 1.62 -17.06 -6.85
CA GLU A 123 1.06 -17.72 -5.66
C GLU A 123 0.27 -16.70 -4.81
N GLY A 124 0.78 -15.46 -4.71
CA GLY A 124 0.09 -14.37 -4.02
C GLY A 124 -1.25 -14.04 -4.67
N TYR A 125 -1.32 -13.95 -6.00
CA TYR A 125 -2.59 -13.77 -6.71
C TYR A 125 -3.54 -14.97 -6.56
N ALA A 126 -3.01 -16.19 -6.49
CA ALA A 126 -3.82 -17.39 -6.29
C ALA A 126 -4.43 -17.46 -4.87
N ALA A 127 -3.82 -16.79 -3.88
CA ALA A 127 -4.33 -16.70 -2.52
C ALA A 127 -5.42 -15.62 -2.32
N LEU A 128 -5.67 -14.78 -3.33
CA LEU A 128 -6.71 -13.76 -3.28
C LEU A 128 -8.04 -14.27 -3.86
N PRO A 129 -9.21 -13.72 -3.43
CA PRO A 129 -10.46 -13.90 -4.16
C PRO A 129 -10.31 -13.46 -5.63
N GLY A 130 -10.95 -14.18 -6.57
CA GLY A 130 -10.73 -14.02 -8.00
C GLY A 130 -10.99 -12.60 -8.53
N ASP A 131 -12.03 -11.94 -8.07
CA ASP A 131 -12.37 -10.55 -8.38
C ASP A 131 -11.33 -9.56 -7.83
N THR A 132 -10.85 -9.77 -6.60
CA THR A 132 -9.75 -8.99 -5.99
C THR A 132 -8.45 -9.21 -6.75
N ALA A 133 -8.12 -10.45 -7.10
CA ALA A 133 -6.94 -10.76 -7.89
C ALA A 133 -6.98 -10.08 -9.27
N ALA A 134 -8.14 -10.11 -9.95
CA ALA A 134 -8.32 -9.43 -11.23
C ALA A 134 -8.17 -7.91 -11.11
N ARG A 135 -8.74 -7.30 -10.06
CA ARG A 135 -8.61 -5.87 -9.78
C ARG A 135 -7.14 -5.50 -9.53
N PHE A 136 -6.44 -6.20 -8.66
CA PHE A 136 -5.04 -5.90 -8.33
C PHE A 136 -4.10 -6.08 -9.54
N ARG A 137 -4.36 -7.07 -10.39
CA ARG A 137 -3.60 -7.22 -11.66
C ARG A 137 -3.81 -6.03 -12.58
N ARG A 138 -5.05 -5.61 -12.78
CA ARG A 138 -5.37 -4.44 -13.59
C ARG A 138 -4.69 -3.19 -13.04
N ASN A 139 -4.81 -2.95 -11.73
CA ASN A 139 -4.17 -1.83 -11.05
C ASN A 139 -2.64 -1.85 -11.24
N GLY A 140 -2.01 -3.00 -11.06
CA GLY A 140 -0.57 -3.15 -11.29
C GLY A 140 -0.14 -2.83 -12.72
N ILE A 141 -0.94 -3.21 -13.72
CA ILE A 141 -0.69 -2.87 -15.13
C ILE A 141 -0.84 -1.35 -15.34
N GLN A 142 -1.88 -0.71 -14.78
CA GLN A 142 -2.06 0.74 -14.88
C GLN A 142 -0.90 1.50 -14.27
N VAL A 143 -0.43 1.11 -13.07
CA VAL A 143 0.75 1.69 -12.44
C VAL A 143 2.00 1.52 -13.32
N PHE A 144 2.22 0.33 -13.87
CA PHE A 144 3.37 0.06 -14.74
C PHE A 144 3.35 0.91 -16.03
N LEU A 145 2.16 1.15 -16.58
CA LEU A 145 1.98 1.95 -17.80
C LEU A 145 1.86 3.46 -17.52
N GLY A 146 1.90 3.90 -16.26
CA GLY A 146 1.72 5.31 -15.88
C GLY A 146 0.29 5.83 -16.15
N GLN A 147 -0.69 4.92 -16.23
CA GLN A 147 -2.09 5.27 -16.44
C GLN A 147 -2.77 5.60 -15.11
N ASP A 148 -3.78 6.46 -15.16
CA ASP A 148 -4.58 6.79 -13.99
C ASP A 148 -5.26 5.54 -13.42
N LEU A 149 -5.24 5.43 -12.10
CA LEU A 149 -5.83 4.34 -11.35
C LEU A 149 -6.97 4.89 -10.49
N ASP A 150 -8.18 4.36 -10.71
CA ASP A 150 -9.30 4.57 -9.80
C ASP A 150 -9.24 3.53 -8.68
N PRO A 151 -8.89 3.92 -7.45
CA PRO A 151 -8.80 3.00 -6.32
C PRO A 151 -10.19 2.57 -5.81
N GLY A 152 -11.26 3.26 -6.20
CA GLY A 152 -12.58 3.16 -5.59
C GLY A 152 -12.63 3.79 -4.20
N GLU A 153 -13.84 3.87 -3.63
CA GLU A 153 -14.05 4.50 -2.33
C GLU A 153 -13.55 3.63 -1.17
N PRO A 154 -12.72 4.16 -0.26
CA PRO A 154 -12.31 3.46 0.94
C PRO A 154 -13.45 3.41 1.97
N ILE A 155 -13.53 2.32 2.73
CA ILE A 155 -14.50 2.14 3.81
C ILE A 155 -13.81 2.40 5.14
N GLU A 156 -14.35 3.32 5.94
CA GLU A 156 -13.80 3.66 7.24
C GLU A 156 -13.88 2.48 8.23
N PRO A 157 -12.74 1.99 8.76
CA PRO A 157 -12.73 0.99 9.81
C PRO A 157 -13.41 1.48 11.08
N ARG A 158 -14.23 0.64 11.72
CA ARG A 158 -14.90 0.98 12.98
C ARG A 158 -14.51 -0.01 14.07
N TYR A 159 -14.17 0.51 15.24
CA TYR A 159 -13.89 -0.35 16.39
C TYR A 159 -15.18 -0.66 17.14
N ARG A 160 -15.57 -1.94 17.16
CA ARG A 160 -16.78 -2.41 17.85
C ARG A 160 -16.53 -3.74 18.55
N PHE A 161 -17.05 -3.89 19.78
CA PHE A 161 -16.95 -5.12 20.54
C PHE A 161 -15.54 -5.70 20.64
N GLY A 162 -14.54 -4.84 20.88
CA GLY A 162 -13.15 -5.28 21.03
C GLY A 162 -12.41 -5.63 19.74
N ARG A 163 -12.97 -5.30 18.56
CA ARG A 163 -12.35 -5.58 17.25
C ARG A 163 -12.66 -4.53 16.20
N TRP A 164 -11.80 -4.43 15.24
CA TRP A 164 -12.03 -3.66 14.01
C TRP A 164 -12.97 -4.41 13.04
N VAL A 165 -13.99 -3.72 12.54
CA VAL A 165 -15.04 -4.24 11.64
C VAL A 165 -15.24 -3.34 10.45
#